data_fa6ba873c9df2b6f6c33cfc85a19d7b2
#
_entry.id   fa6ba873c9df2b6f6c33cfc85a19d7b2
#
_cell.length_a   1.000
_cell.length_b   1.000
_cell.length_c   1.000
_cell.angle_alpha   90.00
_cell.angle_beta   90.00
_cell.angle_gamma   90.00
#
_symmetry.space_group_name_H-M   'P 1'
#
loop_
_entity.id
_entity.type
_entity.pdbx_description
1 polymer ?
#
loop_
_entity_poly.entity_id
_entity_poly.type
_entity_poly.pdbx_seq_one_letter_code
_entity_poly.pdbx_strand_id
1 'polypeptide(L)'
;ATVLEADSVVGGISRSAERDGWRFDIGGHRFFTKVRAVEDLWHEILPDEDFLLRPRMSRIYYQGKYFDYPLKAQNALSNLGPVEAARCVGSYVWARVRPPKDQTNLEGWVAARFGYRLYRTFFKTYTEKVWGVPATELPSDWAAQRIKNLSLSKAVWNAILPKRNQKDIASLIEEFQYPKYGPGMMWERCREKVEAAGTKVLMNTAASSIRHAGGAATSVVARSEDGSETVYPCSAVISSMPITALLHSMDPPVPAEVKKAADDLHYRDFLTVALVVPESAGFPDNWIYIHSPDVKVGRIQNFGSWSPYLVKDGKTCLGLEYFVFEGDEYWTMRDEALVELGKRELKVLGLVDPSLVEAGYVVRMPKAYPHYDADYKANVDVLRAWLAEHAANVHPVGRNGMHKYNNQDHSMYTAMLTVENLLGADHDVWSVNVEEDYHEENRPASSAKSGGTGRDAPILPKRG
;
A
#
# COMPACT_ATOMS: atom_id res chain seq x y z
N ALA A 1 -14.26 17.15 19.35
CA ALA A 1 -13.96 15.73 19.11
C ALA A 1 -12.85 15.26 20.07
N THR A 2 -12.72 13.95 20.23
CA THR A 2 -11.58 13.31 20.91
C THR A 2 -11.02 12.24 19.99
N VAL A 3 -9.71 12.23 19.79
CA VAL A 3 -8.98 11.25 19.01
C VAL A 3 -8.22 10.34 19.96
N LEU A 4 -8.39 9.03 19.80
CA LEU A 4 -7.66 8.00 20.55
C LEU A 4 -6.64 7.37 19.61
N GLU A 5 -5.36 7.44 19.96
CA GLU A 5 -4.26 6.79 19.23
C GLU A 5 -3.56 5.80 20.15
N ALA A 6 -3.56 4.54 19.75
CA ALA A 6 -2.97 3.47 20.53
C ALA A 6 -1.44 3.52 20.59
N ASP A 7 -0.82 4.12 19.57
CA ASP A 7 0.63 4.25 19.48
C ASP A 7 1.13 5.58 20.07
N SER A 8 2.43 5.71 20.22
CA SER A 8 3.13 6.95 20.61
C SER A 8 3.30 7.93 19.44
N VAL A 9 3.00 7.51 18.20
CA VAL A 9 3.19 8.29 16.96
C VAL A 9 1.93 8.22 16.10
N VAL A 10 1.49 9.37 15.58
CA VAL A 10 0.36 9.47 14.66
C VAL A 10 0.69 9.00 13.25
N GLY A 11 -0.32 8.68 12.43
CA GLY A 11 -0.20 8.39 11.00
C GLY A 11 -0.29 6.91 10.64
N GLY A 12 -0.38 6.00 11.63
CA GLY A 12 -0.56 4.58 11.38
C GLY A 12 0.52 4.01 10.46
N ILE A 13 0.13 3.31 9.38
CA ILE A 13 1.08 2.73 8.42
C ILE A 13 1.75 3.76 7.50
N SER A 14 1.22 4.98 7.39
CA SER A 14 1.79 6.05 6.58
C SER A 14 2.66 7.02 7.38
N ARG A 15 3.04 6.67 8.61
CA ARG A 15 4.01 7.43 9.41
C ARG A 15 5.44 7.23 8.92
N SER A 16 6.34 8.13 9.30
CA SER A 16 7.77 7.91 9.22
C SER A 16 8.29 7.40 10.57
N ALA A 17 9.23 6.44 10.53
CA ALA A 17 9.93 5.98 11.72
C ALA A 17 11.16 6.86 11.98
N GLU A 18 11.49 7.05 13.25
CA GLU A 18 12.72 7.74 13.66
C GLU A 18 13.53 6.84 14.59
N ARG A 19 14.81 6.64 14.27
CA ARG A 19 15.75 5.85 15.07
C ARG A 19 17.14 6.49 15.01
N ASP A 20 17.72 6.81 16.14
CA ASP A 20 19.04 7.42 16.29
C ASP A 20 19.28 8.63 15.38
N GLY A 21 18.22 9.44 15.19
CA GLY A 21 18.22 10.60 14.31
C GLY A 21 18.16 10.26 12.80
N TRP A 22 17.94 9.00 12.43
CA TRP A 22 17.55 8.57 11.10
C TRP A 22 16.04 8.56 10.97
N ARG A 23 15.54 9.16 9.89
CA ARG A 23 14.12 9.19 9.57
C ARG A 23 13.88 8.43 8.25
N PHE A 24 12.94 7.49 8.26
CA PHE A 24 12.62 6.66 7.12
C PHE A 24 11.17 6.18 7.17
N ASP A 25 10.61 5.83 6.02
CA ASP A 25 9.21 5.45 5.92
C ASP A 25 8.98 3.96 6.19
N ILE A 26 7.77 3.65 6.63
CA ILE A 26 7.27 2.29 6.70
C ILE A 26 6.60 1.97 5.37
N GLY A 27 7.41 1.57 4.36
CA GLY A 27 6.97 1.44 2.98
C GLY A 27 6.96 2.76 2.21
N GLY A 28 6.64 2.72 0.93
CA GLY A 28 6.63 3.90 0.06
C GLY A 28 5.28 4.60 0.04
N HIS A 29 5.22 5.86 0.46
CA HIS A 29 4.00 6.67 0.50
C HIS A 29 4.14 7.91 -0.38
N ARG A 30 3.71 7.81 -1.63
CA ARG A 30 3.68 8.94 -2.56
C ARG A 30 2.43 9.79 -2.35
N PHE A 31 2.59 11.10 -2.42
CA PHE A 31 1.49 12.06 -2.41
C PHE A 31 1.08 12.35 -3.84
N PHE A 32 0.14 11.57 -4.31
CA PHE A 32 -0.54 11.68 -5.59
C PHE A 32 -1.98 11.23 -5.43
N THR A 33 -2.92 12.04 -5.87
CA THR A 33 -4.35 11.72 -5.81
C THR A 33 -5.08 12.20 -7.06
N LYS A 34 -6.20 11.57 -7.36
CA LYS A 34 -7.20 12.01 -8.34
C LYS A 34 -8.38 12.71 -7.67
N VAL A 35 -8.34 12.86 -6.36
CA VAL A 35 -9.39 13.49 -5.55
C VAL A 35 -8.91 14.86 -5.10
N ARG A 36 -9.42 15.92 -5.76
CA ARG A 36 -9.02 17.31 -5.49
C ARG A 36 -9.17 17.70 -4.01
N ALA A 37 -10.29 17.32 -3.39
CA ALA A 37 -10.54 17.64 -1.98
C ALA A 37 -9.44 17.08 -1.05
N VAL A 38 -8.86 15.91 -1.36
CA VAL A 38 -7.75 15.34 -0.59
C VAL A 38 -6.46 16.12 -0.85
N GLU A 39 -6.18 16.51 -2.09
CA GLU A 39 -5.01 17.34 -2.40
C GLU A 39 -5.09 18.70 -1.71
N ASP A 40 -6.25 19.35 -1.77
CA ASP A 40 -6.49 20.63 -1.09
C ASP A 40 -6.25 20.49 0.42
N LEU A 41 -6.71 19.39 1.05
CA LEU A 41 -6.46 19.11 2.45
C LEU A 41 -4.96 18.91 2.77
N TRP A 42 -4.20 18.24 1.90
CA TRP A 42 -2.75 18.11 2.07
C TRP A 42 -2.07 19.47 2.16
N HIS A 43 -2.43 20.41 1.27
CA HIS A 43 -1.88 21.77 1.23
C HIS A 43 -2.45 22.69 2.33
N GLU A 44 -3.60 22.35 2.90
CA GLU A 44 -4.09 22.98 4.12
C GLU A 44 -3.26 22.54 5.34
N ILE A 45 -2.89 21.26 5.42
CA ILE A 45 -2.12 20.72 6.55
C ILE A 45 -0.66 21.15 6.48
N LEU A 46 0.02 20.95 5.35
CA LEU A 46 1.41 21.36 5.11
C LEU A 46 1.48 22.45 4.05
N PRO A 47 2.28 23.52 4.25
CA PRO A 47 2.51 24.53 3.23
C PRO A 47 3.26 23.94 2.02
N ASP A 48 3.08 24.57 0.85
CA ASP A 48 3.65 24.12 -0.44
C ASP A 48 5.18 23.96 -0.38
N GLU A 49 5.87 24.81 0.36
CA GLU A 49 7.33 24.75 0.55
C GLU A 49 7.82 23.49 1.26
N ASP A 50 6.96 22.78 1.96
CA ASP A 50 7.27 21.51 2.64
C ASP A 50 7.01 20.28 1.76
N PHE A 51 6.42 20.48 0.60
CA PHE A 51 6.29 19.42 -0.43
C PHE A 51 7.40 19.53 -1.48
N LEU A 52 8.09 18.42 -1.71
CA LEU A 52 9.04 18.26 -2.81
C LEU A 52 8.32 17.64 -3.99
N LEU A 53 8.57 18.15 -5.18
CA LEU A 53 8.20 17.47 -6.42
C LEU A 53 9.32 16.47 -6.76
N ARG A 54 9.00 15.18 -6.80
CA ARG A 54 9.97 14.10 -7.00
C ARG A 54 9.70 13.35 -8.31
N PRO A 55 10.74 13.08 -9.10
CA PRO A 55 10.59 12.19 -10.25
C PRO A 55 10.26 10.79 -9.77
N ARG A 56 9.27 10.17 -10.43
CA ARG A 56 8.95 8.78 -10.18
C ARG A 56 9.94 7.89 -10.89
N MET A 57 10.82 7.26 -10.14
CA MET A 57 11.77 6.29 -10.66
C MET A 57 11.62 4.96 -9.93
N SER A 58 11.24 3.92 -10.65
CA SER A 58 11.17 2.56 -10.12
C SER A 58 11.47 1.56 -11.21
N ARG A 59 12.18 0.50 -10.87
CA ARG A 59 12.55 -0.59 -11.80
C ARG A 59 12.31 -1.95 -11.17
N ILE A 60 12.25 -2.97 -12.01
CA ILE A 60 12.27 -4.36 -11.59
C ILE A 60 13.73 -4.84 -11.60
N TYR A 61 14.15 -5.49 -10.53
CA TYR A 61 15.45 -6.14 -10.44
C TYR A 61 15.30 -7.66 -10.50
N TYR A 62 15.95 -8.27 -11.48
CA TYR A 62 15.94 -9.72 -11.69
C TYR A 62 17.27 -10.20 -12.25
N GLN A 63 17.91 -11.15 -11.56
CA GLN A 63 19.19 -11.77 -11.98
C GLN A 63 20.27 -10.76 -12.37
N GLY A 64 20.54 -9.77 -11.53
CA GLY A 64 21.58 -8.76 -11.75
C GLY A 64 21.24 -7.70 -12.80
N LYS A 65 20.00 -7.65 -13.29
CA LYS A 65 19.57 -6.72 -14.34
C LYS A 65 18.36 -5.90 -13.92
N TYR A 66 18.30 -4.66 -14.41
CA TYR A 66 17.18 -3.75 -14.19
C TYR A 66 16.27 -3.74 -15.41
N PHE A 67 14.97 -3.84 -15.16
CA PHE A 67 13.91 -3.75 -16.16
C PHE A 67 13.01 -2.57 -15.85
N ASP A 68 12.57 -1.86 -16.88
CA ASP A 68 11.66 -0.73 -16.73
C ASP A 68 10.35 -1.16 -16.06
N TYR A 69 9.81 -0.29 -15.21
CA TYR A 69 8.46 -0.43 -14.67
C TYR A 69 7.62 0.81 -15.04
N PRO A 70 6.47 0.65 -15.73
CA PRO A 70 5.92 -0.62 -16.24
C PRO A 70 6.83 -1.31 -17.25
N LEU A 71 6.70 -2.64 -17.33
CA LEU A 71 7.54 -3.47 -18.17
C LEU A 71 7.41 -3.05 -19.66
N LYS A 72 8.51 -2.56 -20.25
CA LYS A 72 8.57 -2.21 -21.66
C LYS A 72 9.16 -3.38 -22.46
N ALA A 73 8.48 -3.80 -23.53
CA ALA A 73 8.88 -4.98 -24.29
C ALA A 73 10.30 -4.89 -24.82
N GLN A 74 10.72 -3.73 -25.37
CA GLN A 74 12.07 -3.54 -25.91
C GLN A 74 13.13 -3.70 -24.80
N ASN A 75 12.93 -3.05 -23.64
CA ASN A 75 13.83 -3.17 -22.50
C ASN A 75 13.84 -4.61 -21.95
N ALA A 76 12.67 -5.26 -21.82
CA ALA A 76 12.57 -6.63 -21.35
C ALA A 76 13.31 -7.61 -22.30
N LEU A 77 13.06 -7.53 -23.60
CA LEU A 77 13.68 -8.42 -24.57
C LEU A 77 15.19 -8.22 -24.68
N SER A 78 15.68 -6.97 -24.66
CA SER A 78 17.12 -6.69 -24.68
C SER A 78 17.84 -7.19 -23.43
N ASN A 79 17.26 -7.00 -22.26
CA ASN A 79 17.86 -7.41 -20.99
C ASN A 79 17.77 -8.92 -20.74
N LEU A 80 16.72 -9.59 -21.22
CA LEU A 80 16.62 -11.06 -21.16
C LEU A 80 17.66 -11.76 -22.09
N GLY A 81 18.05 -11.08 -23.17
CA GLY A 81 18.90 -11.62 -24.21
C GLY A 81 18.13 -12.47 -25.23
N PRO A 82 18.73 -12.74 -26.41
CA PRO A 82 18.00 -13.28 -27.57
C PRO A 82 17.43 -14.68 -27.33
N VAL A 83 18.13 -15.54 -26.64
CA VAL A 83 17.69 -16.92 -26.37
C VAL A 83 16.48 -16.94 -25.45
N GLU A 84 16.53 -16.17 -24.36
CA GLU A 84 15.42 -16.13 -23.41
C GLU A 84 14.21 -15.38 -23.99
N ALA A 85 14.45 -14.32 -24.75
CA ALA A 85 13.41 -13.63 -25.49
C ALA A 85 12.66 -14.57 -26.46
N ALA A 86 13.41 -15.38 -27.25
CA ALA A 86 12.82 -16.38 -28.14
C ALA A 86 12.00 -17.43 -27.39
N ARG A 87 12.48 -17.88 -26.21
CA ARG A 87 11.72 -18.80 -25.34
C ARG A 87 10.44 -18.18 -24.80
N CYS A 88 10.46 -16.89 -24.44
CA CYS A 88 9.27 -16.15 -24.00
C CYS A 88 8.24 -16.06 -25.13
N VAL A 89 8.66 -15.71 -26.33
CA VAL A 89 7.78 -15.66 -27.53
C VAL A 89 7.20 -17.05 -27.83
N GLY A 90 8.03 -18.10 -27.84
CA GLY A 90 7.56 -19.49 -28.04
C GLY A 90 6.54 -19.92 -26.98
N SER A 91 6.79 -19.58 -25.71
CA SER A 91 5.85 -19.83 -24.61
C SER A 91 4.52 -19.07 -24.77
N TYR A 92 4.58 -17.83 -25.27
CA TYR A 92 3.39 -17.03 -25.57
C TYR A 92 2.56 -17.67 -26.70
N VAL A 93 3.20 -18.04 -27.83
CA VAL A 93 2.53 -18.69 -28.96
C VAL A 93 1.90 -20.01 -28.51
N TRP A 94 2.63 -20.80 -27.70
CA TRP A 94 2.09 -22.05 -27.15
C TRP A 94 0.86 -21.82 -26.26
N ALA A 95 0.88 -20.82 -25.40
CA ALA A 95 -0.27 -20.49 -24.56
C ALA A 95 -1.49 -19.98 -25.35
N ARG A 96 -1.27 -19.45 -26.56
CA ARG A 96 -2.35 -19.07 -27.47
C ARG A 96 -2.96 -20.26 -28.18
N VAL A 97 -2.15 -21.27 -28.52
CA VAL A 97 -2.61 -22.53 -29.19
C VAL A 97 -3.22 -23.48 -28.16
N ARG A 98 -2.63 -23.54 -26.96
CA ARG A 98 -3.11 -24.38 -25.85
C ARG A 98 -3.21 -23.54 -24.58
N PRO A 99 -4.28 -22.75 -24.41
CA PRO A 99 -4.45 -21.93 -23.24
C PRO A 99 -4.57 -22.76 -21.96
N PRO A 100 -4.14 -22.23 -20.80
CA PRO A 100 -4.39 -22.86 -19.51
C PRO A 100 -5.87 -23.18 -19.33
N LYS A 101 -6.17 -24.37 -18.79
CA LYS A 101 -7.54 -24.83 -18.59
C LYS A 101 -8.27 -23.99 -17.55
N ASP A 102 -7.57 -23.67 -16.46
CA ASP A 102 -8.08 -22.80 -15.40
C ASP A 102 -7.50 -21.39 -15.58
N GLN A 103 -8.35 -20.41 -15.77
CA GLN A 103 -8.05 -18.97 -15.85
C GLN A 103 -8.79 -18.16 -14.79
N THR A 104 -9.36 -18.83 -13.79
CA THR A 104 -10.04 -18.17 -12.65
C THR A 104 -9.04 -17.65 -11.62
N ASN A 105 -7.79 -18.13 -11.68
CA ASN A 105 -6.70 -17.72 -10.83
C ASN A 105 -5.66 -16.86 -11.59
N LEU A 106 -4.79 -16.20 -10.84
CA LEU A 106 -3.76 -15.29 -11.36
C LEU A 106 -2.81 -16.03 -12.35
N GLU A 107 -2.31 -17.22 -11.98
CA GLU A 107 -1.38 -17.98 -12.81
C GLU A 107 -1.96 -18.24 -14.20
N GLY A 108 -3.12 -18.85 -14.25
CA GLY A 108 -3.75 -19.21 -15.51
C GLY A 108 -4.15 -17.99 -16.32
N TRP A 109 -4.64 -16.95 -15.67
CA TRP A 109 -5.02 -15.69 -16.32
C TRP A 109 -3.82 -14.97 -16.98
N VAL A 110 -2.70 -14.86 -16.26
CA VAL A 110 -1.48 -14.22 -16.77
C VAL A 110 -0.81 -15.11 -17.82
N ALA A 111 -0.70 -16.43 -17.57
CA ALA A 111 -0.08 -17.36 -18.50
C ALA A 111 -0.83 -17.44 -19.84
N ALA A 112 -2.17 -17.36 -19.85
CA ALA A 112 -2.96 -17.32 -21.07
C ALA A 112 -2.66 -16.10 -21.95
N ARG A 113 -2.28 -14.97 -21.33
CA ARG A 113 -2.04 -13.68 -22.00
C ARG A 113 -0.59 -13.43 -22.38
N PHE A 114 0.34 -13.93 -21.58
CA PHE A 114 1.77 -13.61 -21.71
C PHE A 114 2.67 -14.86 -21.89
N GLY A 115 2.13 -16.05 -21.73
CA GLY A 115 2.88 -17.29 -21.70
C GLY A 115 3.48 -17.61 -20.33
N TYR A 116 3.60 -18.90 -20.02
CA TYR A 116 4.14 -19.34 -18.72
C TYR A 116 5.54 -18.85 -18.41
N ARG A 117 6.39 -18.66 -19.45
CA ARG A 117 7.77 -18.26 -19.22
C ARG A 117 7.85 -16.83 -18.70
N LEU A 118 7.16 -15.90 -19.32
CA LEU A 118 7.11 -14.50 -18.89
C LEU A 118 6.38 -14.34 -17.54
N TYR A 119 5.32 -15.15 -17.34
CA TYR A 119 4.64 -15.24 -16.05
C TYR A 119 5.62 -15.61 -14.93
N ARG A 120 6.41 -16.68 -15.09
CA ARG A 120 7.37 -17.14 -14.08
C ARG A 120 8.47 -16.11 -13.79
N THR A 121 8.91 -15.38 -14.82
CA THR A 121 9.99 -14.39 -14.71
C THR A 121 9.54 -13.11 -13.98
N PHE A 122 8.37 -12.56 -14.36
CA PHE A 122 7.99 -11.22 -13.93
C PHE A 122 6.74 -11.15 -13.04
N PHE A 123 6.02 -12.23 -12.84
CA PHE A 123 4.80 -12.19 -12.04
C PHE A 123 4.86 -13.14 -10.85
N LYS A 124 5.18 -14.40 -11.06
CA LYS A 124 5.08 -15.43 -10.03
C LYS A 124 5.80 -15.05 -8.75
N THR A 125 7.13 -14.94 -8.80
CA THR A 125 7.98 -14.78 -7.62
C THR A 125 7.60 -13.54 -6.79
N TYR A 126 7.43 -12.40 -7.45
CA TYR A 126 7.08 -11.17 -6.75
C TYR A 126 5.68 -11.23 -6.14
N THR A 127 4.70 -11.73 -6.89
CA THR A 127 3.32 -11.86 -6.39
C THR A 127 3.24 -12.80 -5.18
N GLU A 128 3.90 -13.94 -5.25
CA GLU A 128 3.93 -14.90 -4.14
C GLU A 128 4.68 -14.36 -2.92
N LYS A 129 5.73 -13.54 -3.10
CA LYS A 129 6.38 -12.81 -1.99
C LYS A 129 5.40 -11.85 -1.31
N VAL A 130 4.69 -11.04 -2.10
CA VAL A 130 3.77 -10.01 -1.57
C VAL A 130 2.59 -10.65 -0.85
N TRP A 131 1.94 -11.62 -1.47
CA TRP A 131 0.70 -12.19 -0.94
C TRP A 131 0.90 -13.39 0.00
N GLY A 132 2.06 -14.04 -0.07
CA GLY A 132 2.40 -15.17 0.81
C GLY A 132 1.65 -16.47 0.49
N VAL A 133 0.91 -16.49 -0.61
CA VAL A 133 0.17 -17.66 -1.11
C VAL A 133 0.54 -17.95 -2.56
N PRO A 134 0.39 -19.19 -3.04
CA PRO A 134 0.59 -19.54 -4.43
C PRO A 134 -0.28 -18.69 -5.38
N ALA A 135 0.25 -18.31 -6.53
CA ALA A 135 -0.51 -17.54 -7.51
C ALA A 135 -1.73 -18.28 -8.08
N THR A 136 -1.81 -19.59 -7.87
CA THR A 136 -2.98 -20.43 -8.18
C THR A 136 -4.15 -20.25 -7.22
N GLU A 137 -3.92 -19.66 -6.05
CA GLU A 137 -4.94 -19.38 -5.03
C GLU A 137 -5.47 -17.94 -5.11
N LEU A 138 -4.78 -17.08 -5.86
CA LEU A 138 -5.19 -15.69 -6.03
C LEU A 138 -6.23 -15.55 -7.15
N PRO A 139 -7.38 -14.88 -6.92
CA PRO A 139 -8.41 -14.68 -7.93
C PRO A 139 -7.91 -13.89 -9.15
N SER A 140 -8.36 -14.27 -10.35
CA SER A 140 -7.98 -13.60 -11.60
C SER A 140 -8.47 -12.16 -11.70
N ASP A 141 -9.56 -11.80 -11.04
CA ASP A 141 -10.12 -10.45 -11.03
C ASP A 141 -9.10 -9.43 -10.49
N TRP A 142 -8.36 -9.82 -9.47
CA TRP A 142 -7.27 -9.00 -8.93
C TRP A 142 -6.17 -8.74 -9.97
N ALA A 143 -5.80 -9.76 -10.76
CA ALA A 143 -4.84 -9.62 -11.85
C ALA A 143 -5.37 -8.73 -12.97
N ALA A 144 -6.63 -8.94 -13.35
CA ALA A 144 -7.29 -8.19 -14.42
C ALA A 144 -7.34 -6.68 -14.15
N GLN A 145 -7.51 -6.29 -12.91
CA GLN A 145 -7.55 -4.88 -12.49
C GLN A 145 -6.19 -4.21 -12.57
N ARG A 146 -5.11 -4.91 -12.22
CA ARG A 146 -3.74 -4.35 -12.14
C ARG A 146 -2.90 -4.51 -13.38
N ILE A 147 -3.23 -5.49 -14.21
CA ILE A 147 -2.52 -5.79 -15.47
C ILE A 147 -3.34 -5.31 -16.68
N LYS A 148 -4.28 -4.38 -16.49
CA LYS A 148 -4.99 -3.73 -17.58
C LYS A 148 -3.98 -3.05 -18.51
N ASN A 149 -4.18 -3.16 -19.84
CA ASN A 149 -3.39 -2.50 -20.89
C ASN A 149 -2.03 -3.13 -21.25
N LEU A 150 -1.55 -4.17 -20.60
CA LEU A 150 -0.39 -4.92 -21.09
C LEU A 150 -0.82 -5.91 -22.18
N SER A 151 -0.65 -5.53 -23.43
CA SER A 151 -0.82 -6.45 -24.59
C SER A 151 0.56 -6.83 -25.14
N LEU A 152 1.00 -8.06 -24.88
CA LEU A 152 2.27 -8.55 -25.41
C LEU A 152 2.27 -8.58 -26.93
N SER A 153 1.13 -8.87 -27.58
CA SER A 153 0.99 -8.81 -29.04
C SER A 153 1.24 -7.42 -29.60
N LYS A 154 0.66 -6.38 -28.99
CA LYS A 154 0.96 -4.98 -29.35
C LYS A 154 2.41 -4.62 -29.05
N ALA A 155 2.95 -5.08 -27.94
CA ALA A 155 4.31 -4.80 -27.51
C ALA A 155 5.35 -5.48 -28.43
N VAL A 156 5.15 -6.74 -28.81
CA VAL A 156 5.99 -7.47 -29.77
C VAL A 156 5.84 -6.88 -31.18
N TRP A 157 4.62 -6.55 -31.60
CA TRP A 157 4.35 -5.91 -32.90
C TRP A 157 5.01 -4.54 -32.99
N ASN A 158 4.93 -3.72 -31.95
CA ASN A 158 5.57 -2.41 -31.88
C ASN A 158 7.11 -2.47 -31.77
N ALA A 159 7.68 -3.60 -31.32
CA ALA A 159 9.12 -3.82 -31.30
C ALA A 159 9.69 -4.22 -32.67
N ILE A 160 8.84 -4.80 -33.54
CA ILE A 160 9.23 -5.29 -34.88
C ILE A 160 8.96 -4.24 -35.97
N LEU A 161 7.96 -3.38 -35.81
CA LEU A 161 7.60 -2.35 -36.81
C LEU A 161 8.09 -0.95 -36.39
N PRO A 162 8.58 -0.14 -37.37
CA PRO A 162 9.00 1.23 -37.08
C PRO A 162 7.83 2.10 -36.62
N LYS A 163 8.09 2.95 -35.64
CA LYS A 163 7.15 3.81 -34.93
C LYS A 163 6.31 4.69 -35.87
N ARG A 164 5.03 4.41 -35.98
CA ARG A 164 4.05 5.35 -36.53
C ARG A 164 2.94 5.55 -35.48
N ASN A 165 2.89 6.77 -34.90
CA ASN A 165 1.87 7.29 -33.97
C ASN A 165 1.46 6.38 -32.78
N GLN A 166 2.18 6.54 -31.66
CA GLN A 166 1.72 6.08 -30.34
C GLN A 166 1.03 7.25 -29.61
N LYS A 167 -0.29 7.39 -29.75
CA LYS A 167 -1.07 8.42 -29.03
C LYS A 167 -1.95 7.88 -27.89
N ASP A 168 -2.02 6.55 -27.67
CA ASP A 168 -2.98 5.97 -26.73
C ASP A 168 -2.36 4.93 -25.77
N ILE A 169 -1.19 5.23 -25.19
CA ILE A 169 -0.70 4.44 -24.05
C ILE A 169 -0.95 5.27 -22.81
N ALA A 170 -1.82 4.80 -21.90
CA ALA A 170 -1.92 5.36 -20.57
C ALA A 170 -0.51 5.39 -19.96
N SER A 171 0.02 6.59 -19.71
CA SER A 171 1.31 6.78 -19.07
C SER A 171 1.13 6.77 -17.56
N LEU A 172 2.08 6.20 -16.83
CA LEU A 172 2.14 6.42 -15.40
C LEU A 172 2.51 7.87 -15.11
N ILE A 173 2.16 8.33 -13.90
CA ILE A 173 2.64 9.64 -13.42
C ILE A 173 4.16 9.68 -13.48
N GLU A 174 4.70 10.78 -13.92
CA GLU A 174 6.15 11.01 -14.04
C GLU A 174 6.72 11.62 -12.76
N GLU A 175 5.91 12.36 -12.01
CA GLU A 175 6.27 13.07 -10.80
C GLU A 175 5.19 12.89 -9.73
N PHE A 176 5.58 13.02 -8.46
CA PHE A 176 4.68 13.01 -7.31
C PHE A 176 5.17 13.97 -6.24
N GLN A 177 4.27 14.41 -5.37
CA GLN A 177 4.63 15.21 -4.21
C GLN A 177 5.11 14.30 -3.07
N TYR A 178 6.02 14.84 -2.25
CA TYR A 178 6.51 14.14 -1.07
C TYR A 178 6.95 15.14 0.01
N PRO A 179 6.49 15.01 1.26
CA PRO A 179 6.90 15.88 2.34
C PRO A 179 8.42 15.78 2.59
N LYS A 180 9.09 16.90 2.88
CA LYS A 180 10.56 16.96 3.07
C LYS A 180 11.09 15.86 3.99
N TYR A 181 10.42 15.64 5.11
CA TYR A 181 10.84 14.68 6.13
C TYR A 181 9.97 13.41 6.18
N GLY A 182 9.39 13.04 5.03
CA GLY A 182 8.53 11.87 4.91
C GLY A 182 7.06 12.12 5.26
N PRO A 183 6.17 11.14 4.97
CA PRO A 183 4.72 11.28 5.17
C PRO A 183 4.33 11.53 6.63
N GLY A 184 5.12 11.07 7.60
CA GLY A 184 4.91 11.33 9.02
C GLY A 184 4.85 12.81 9.35
N MET A 185 5.64 13.64 8.66
CA MET A 185 5.63 15.10 8.83
C MET A 185 4.23 15.70 8.63
N MET A 186 3.46 15.22 7.66
CA MET A 186 2.08 15.68 7.44
C MET A 186 1.18 15.30 8.61
N TRP A 187 1.29 14.07 9.12
CA TRP A 187 0.45 13.61 10.23
C TRP A 187 0.78 14.31 11.55
N GLU A 188 2.06 14.56 11.80
CA GLU A 188 2.52 15.35 12.94
C GLU A 188 1.93 16.77 12.89
N ARG A 189 2.02 17.39 11.71
CA ARG A 189 1.44 18.73 11.51
C ARG A 189 -0.08 18.74 11.59
N CYS A 190 -0.75 17.70 11.09
CA CYS A 190 -2.19 17.53 11.23
C CYS A 190 -2.60 17.47 12.71
N ARG A 191 -1.88 16.67 13.51
CA ARG A 191 -2.10 16.60 14.95
C ARG A 191 -1.99 17.98 15.60
N GLU A 192 -0.92 18.72 15.35
CA GLU A 192 -0.72 20.07 15.90
C GLU A 192 -1.90 20.99 15.57
N LYS A 193 -2.37 20.97 14.32
CA LYS A 193 -3.50 21.81 13.86
C LYS A 193 -4.81 21.45 14.56
N VAL A 194 -5.14 20.17 14.68
CA VAL A 194 -6.39 19.76 15.33
C VAL A 194 -6.36 20.00 16.85
N GLU A 195 -5.19 19.85 17.49
CA GLU A 195 -4.99 20.22 18.91
C GLU A 195 -5.12 21.72 19.12
N ALA A 196 -4.54 22.53 18.24
CA ALA A 196 -4.69 23.99 18.26
C ALA A 196 -6.15 24.45 18.06
N ALA A 197 -6.95 23.67 17.32
CA ALA A 197 -8.39 23.89 17.17
C ALA A 197 -9.23 23.36 18.35
N GLY A 198 -8.59 22.88 19.43
CA GLY A 198 -9.27 22.44 20.66
C GLY A 198 -9.65 20.96 20.68
N THR A 199 -9.26 20.15 19.70
CA THR A 199 -9.45 18.70 19.71
C THR A 199 -8.42 18.04 20.65
N LYS A 200 -8.86 17.10 21.48
CA LYS A 200 -7.94 16.30 22.29
C LYS A 200 -7.43 15.10 21.48
N VAL A 201 -6.12 14.99 21.32
CA VAL A 201 -5.46 13.81 20.75
C VAL A 201 -4.72 13.07 21.86
N LEU A 202 -5.22 11.89 22.23
CA LEU A 202 -4.71 11.08 23.33
C LEU A 202 -3.85 9.96 22.76
N MET A 203 -2.54 10.11 22.92
CA MET A 203 -1.55 9.12 22.49
C MET A 203 -1.42 7.99 23.52
N ASN A 204 -0.87 6.83 23.12
CA ASN A 204 -0.75 5.63 23.96
C ASN A 204 -2.08 5.26 24.62
N THR A 205 -3.18 5.51 23.92
CA THR A 205 -4.55 5.36 24.43
C THR A 205 -5.37 4.55 23.44
N ALA A 206 -5.52 3.26 23.71
CA ALA A 206 -6.24 2.32 22.84
C ALA A 206 -7.74 2.27 23.16
N ALA A 207 -8.60 2.32 22.15
CA ALA A 207 -9.99 1.96 22.32
C ALA A 207 -10.08 0.45 22.65
N SER A 208 -10.51 0.11 23.88
CA SER A 208 -10.57 -1.26 24.37
C SER A 208 -11.97 -1.86 24.29
N SER A 209 -13.03 -1.05 24.39
CA SER A 209 -14.41 -1.49 24.26
C SER A 209 -15.30 -0.39 23.70
N ILE A 210 -16.30 -0.77 22.89
CA ILE A 210 -17.34 0.13 22.37
C ILE A 210 -18.68 -0.38 22.93
N ARG A 211 -19.24 0.39 23.86
CA ARG A 211 -20.53 0.06 24.46
C ARG A 211 -21.65 0.51 23.55
N HIS A 212 -22.61 -0.38 23.29
CA HIS A 212 -23.74 -0.09 22.43
C HIS A 212 -25.06 -0.56 23.04
N ALA A 213 -26.14 0.14 22.75
CA ALA A 213 -27.50 -0.20 23.13
C ALA A 213 -28.49 0.49 22.21
N GLY A 214 -29.64 -0.14 21.97
CA GLY A 214 -30.72 0.48 21.19
C GLY A 214 -30.34 0.84 19.75
N GLY A 215 -29.44 0.07 19.12
CA GLY A 215 -28.99 0.29 17.73
C GLY A 215 -27.88 1.31 17.58
N ALA A 216 -27.27 1.80 18.66
CA ALA A 216 -26.22 2.82 18.60
C ALA A 216 -25.11 2.59 19.65
N ALA A 217 -23.88 2.99 19.33
CA ALA A 217 -22.81 3.13 20.31
C ALA A 217 -23.11 4.29 21.27
N THR A 218 -22.88 4.08 22.55
CA THR A 218 -23.17 5.04 23.61
C THR A 218 -21.89 5.60 24.25
N SER A 219 -20.81 4.82 24.25
CA SER A 219 -19.50 5.25 24.76
C SER A 219 -18.38 4.36 24.26
N VAL A 220 -17.18 4.92 24.26
CA VAL A 220 -15.92 4.20 24.03
C VAL A 220 -15.16 4.12 25.34
N VAL A 221 -14.72 2.92 25.72
CA VAL A 221 -13.77 2.72 26.82
C VAL A 221 -12.36 2.76 26.21
N ALA A 222 -11.54 3.64 26.70
CA ALA A 222 -10.15 3.75 26.29
C ALA A 222 -9.22 3.31 27.42
N ARG A 223 -8.17 2.56 27.07
CA ARG A 223 -7.14 2.09 27.99
C ARG A 223 -5.83 2.80 27.69
N SER A 224 -5.30 3.47 28.69
CA SER A 224 -3.99 4.14 28.64
C SER A 224 -2.85 3.13 28.86
N GLU A 225 -1.60 3.56 28.59
CA GLU A 225 -0.40 2.73 28.75
C GLU A 225 -0.21 2.20 30.19
N ASP A 226 -0.61 2.99 31.19
CA ASP A 226 -0.57 2.59 32.61
C ASP A 226 -1.68 1.58 33.00
N GLY A 227 -2.51 1.17 32.04
CA GLY A 227 -3.63 0.24 32.24
C GLY A 227 -4.91 0.90 32.78
N SER A 228 -4.92 2.21 33.04
CA SER A 228 -6.12 2.92 33.47
C SER A 228 -7.17 2.96 32.35
N GLU A 229 -8.43 2.88 32.72
CA GLU A 229 -9.55 2.95 31.77
C GLU A 229 -10.35 4.23 31.98
N THR A 230 -10.67 4.88 30.86
CA THR A 230 -11.53 6.06 30.83
C THR A 230 -12.69 5.83 29.87
N VAL A 231 -13.89 6.19 30.29
CA VAL A 231 -15.11 6.09 29.48
C VAL A 231 -15.41 7.42 28.81
N TYR A 232 -15.51 7.41 27.50
CA TYR A 232 -15.87 8.57 26.69
C TYR A 232 -17.29 8.39 26.11
N PRO A 233 -18.32 9.07 26.63
CA PRO A 233 -19.62 9.13 26.00
C PRO A 233 -19.49 9.68 24.58
N CYS A 234 -20.23 9.11 23.62
CA CYS A 234 -20.15 9.52 22.23
C CYS A 234 -21.53 9.50 21.55
N SER A 235 -21.72 10.40 20.59
CA SER A 235 -22.86 10.41 19.65
C SER A 235 -22.51 9.72 18.34
N ALA A 236 -21.23 9.64 17.98
CA ALA A 236 -20.72 8.92 16.83
C ALA A 236 -19.28 8.45 17.08
N VAL A 237 -18.89 7.36 16.41
CA VAL A 237 -17.55 6.81 16.42
C VAL A 237 -17.06 6.69 14.98
N ILE A 238 -15.95 7.35 14.63
CA ILE A 238 -15.24 7.12 13.37
C ILE A 238 -14.06 6.20 13.69
N SER A 239 -14.04 5.00 13.10
CA SER A 239 -13.04 3.97 13.42
C SER A 239 -12.17 3.66 12.22
N SER A 240 -10.86 3.92 12.36
CA SER A 240 -9.82 3.48 11.39
C SER A 240 -9.11 2.20 11.84
N MET A 241 -9.42 1.66 13.03
CA MET A 241 -8.86 0.38 13.48
C MET A 241 -9.30 -0.77 12.56
N PRO A 242 -8.57 -1.89 12.50
CA PRO A 242 -9.03 -3.05 11.74
C PRO A 242 -10.46 -3.44 12.11
N ILE A 243 -11.31 -3.64 11.10
CA ILE A 243 -12.74 -3.94 11.33
C ILE A 243 -12.92 -5.17 12.22
N THR A 244 -12.02 -6.13 12.15
CA THR A 244 -11.98 -7.30 13.03
C THR A 244 -11.82 -6.90 14.49
N ALA A 245 -10.88 -6.01 14.80
CA ALA A 245 -10.67 -5.48 16.14
C ALA A 245 -11.86 -4.65 16.63
N LEU A 246 -12.47 -3.88 15.73
CA LEU A 246 -13.67 -3.10 16.02
C LEU A 246 -14.81 -4.04 16.48
N LEU A 247 -15.10 -5.10 15.74
CA LEU A 247 -16.19 -6.03 16.09
C LEU A 247 -15.90 -6.82 17.39
N HIS A 248 -14.62 -7.17 17.62
CA HIS A 248 -14.22 -7.82 18.87
C HIS A 248 -14.31 -6.90 20.11
N SER A 249 -14.27 -5.58 19.91
CA SER A 249 -14.36 -4.59 21.00
C SER A 249 -15.80 -4.23 21.38
N MET A 250 -16.81 -4.75 20.68
CA MET A 250 -18.22 -4.42 20.95
C MET A 250 -18.70 -5.00 22.28
N ASP A 251 -19.42 -4.19 23.06
CA ASP A 251 -20.00 -4.54 24.37
C ASP A 251 -21.48 -4.09 24.42
N PRO A 252 -22.46 -5.01 24.44
CA PRO A 252 -22.34 -6.48 24.46
C PRO A 252 -21.60 -7.09 23.26
N PRO A 253 -20.99 -8.28 23.43
CA PRO A 253 -20.27 -8.96 22.34
C PRO A 253 -21.20 -9.27 21.16
N VAL A 254 -20.64 -9.26 19.96
CA VAL A 254 -21.34 -9.62 18.73
C VAL A 254 -21.76 -11.11 18.73
N PRO A 255 -22.82 -11.49 17.99
CA PRO A 255 -23.21 -12.89 17.82
C PRO A 255 -22.09 -13.77 17.24
N ALA A 256 -22.15 -15.07 17.50
CA ALA A 256 -21.11 -16.02 17.10
C ALA A 256 -20.84 -16.04 15.58
N GLU A 257 -21.86 -15.85 14.75
CA GLU A 257 -21.74 -15.77 13.30
C GLU A 257 -20.98 -14.51 12.85
N VAL A 258 -21.25 -13.38 13.48
CA VAL A 258 -20.55 -12.10 13.18
C VAL A 258 -19.11 -12.18 13.66
N LYS A 259 -18.89 -12.76 14.86
CA LYS A 259 -17.55 -13.02 15.38
C LYS A 259 -16.77 -13.93 14.43
N LYS A 260 -17.38 -15.01 13.94
CA LYS A 260 -16.75 -15.90 12.97
C LYS A 260 -16.38 -15.16 11.69
N ALA A 261 -17.26 -14.36 11.12
CA ALA A 261 -16.98 -13.56 9.92
C ALA A 261 -15.81 -12.58 10.14
N ALA A 262 -15.67 -12.01 11.34
CA ALA A 262 -14.53 -11.18 11.72
C ALA A 262 -13.24 -12.01 11.86
N ASP A 263 -13.29 -13.19 12.49
CA ASP A 263 -12.13 -14.07 12.68
C ASP A 263 -11.61 -14.64 11.34
N ASP A 264 -12.48 -14.81 10.36
CA ASP A 264 -12.14 -15.31 9.02
C ASP A 264 -11.55 -14.21 8.09
N LEU A 265 -11.48 -12.94 8.53
CA LEU A 265 -10.79 -11.88 7.78
C LEU A 265 -9.30 -11.82 8.15
N HIS A 266 -8.46 -11.98 7.18
CA HIS A 266 -7.01 -12.05 7.35
C HIS A 266 -6.29 -10.78 6.86
N TYR A 267 -5.08 -10.59 7.34
CA TYR A 267 -4.22 -9.48 6.96
C TYR A 267 -2.82 -9.99 6.60
N ARG A 268 -2.16 -9.25 5.75
CA ARG A 268 -0.73 -9.41 5.48
C ARG A 268 0.02 -8.38 6.29
N ASP A 269 1.04 -8.82 7.01
CA ASP A 269 1.89 -7.96 7.81
C ASP A 269 3.11 -7.51 7.02
N PHE A 270 3.76 -6.47 7.52
CA PHE A 270 4.83 -5.80 6.82
C PHE A 270 6.01 -5.55 7.77
N LEU A 271 7.20 -5.81 7.28
CA LEU A 271 8.42 -5.64 8.02
C LEU A 271 9.40 -4.84 7.18
N THR A 272 9.91 -3.75 7.73
CA THR A 272 10.95 -2.93 7.11
C THR A 272 12.24 -3.09 7.87
N VAL A 273 13.30 -3.50 7.16
CA VAL A 273 14.68 -3.45 7.66
C VAL A 273 15.36 -2.25 7.00
N ALA A 274 15.59 -1.19 7.77
CA ALA A 274 16.26 0.01 7.30
C ALA A 274 17.77 -0.10 7.55
N LEU A 275 18.58 -0.02 6.51
CA LEU A 275 20.03 -0.15 6.56
C LEU A 275 20.69 1.18 6.16
N VAL A 276 21.53 1.72 7.03
CA VAL A 276 22.29 2.96 6.78
C VAL A 276 23.54 2.62 5.98
N VAL A 277 23.67 3.25 4.82
CA VAL A 277 24.80 3.07 3.90
C VAL A 277 25.32 4.42 3.40
N PRO A 278 26.57 4.54 2.93
CA PRO A 278 27.01 5.71 2.20
C PRO A 278 26.06 6.01 1.01
N GLU A 279 25.78 7.28 0.76
CA GLU A 279 24.89 7.69 -0.35
C GLU A 279 25.37 7.14 -1.70
N SER A 280 26.70 7.03 -1.89
CA SER A 280 27.31 6.46 -3.08
C SER A 280 27.04 4.96 -3.28
N ALA A 281 26.62 4.24 -2.25
CA ALA A 281 26.20 2.84 -2.34
C ALA A 281 24.70 2.68 -2.63
N GLY A 282 23.94 3.78 -2.62
CA GLY A 282 22.54 3.79 -2.99
C GLY A 282 22.33 3.71 -4.51
N PHE A 283 21.08 3.67 -4.92
CA PHE A 283 20.64 3.68 -6.32
C PHE A 283 19.67 4.87 -6.55
N PRO A 284 19.51 5.34 -7.79
CA PRO A 284 18.71 6.53 -8.07
C PRO A 284 17.19 6.31 -7.97
N ASP A 285 16.73 5.05 -7.97
CA ASP A 285 15.31 4.72 -7.88
C ASP A 285 14.74 5.08 -6.51
N ASN A 286 13.49 5.52 -6.46
CA ASN A 286 12.77 5.65 -5.20
C ASN A 286 12.60 4.25 -4.57
N TRP A 287 12.28 3.24 -5.41
CA TRP A 287 12.27 1.83 -5.01
C TRP A 287 12.55 0.91 -6.19
N ILE A 288 13.02 -0.29 -5.88
CA ILE A 288 13.16 -1.38 -6.83
C ILE A 288 12.35 -2.60 -6.39
N TYR A 289 11.70 -3.25 -7.35
CA TYR A 289 10.95 -4.49 -7.14
C TYR A 289 11.89 -5.69 -7.29
N ILE A 290 11.99 -6.55 -6.29
CA ILE A 290 12.92 -7.69 -6.27
C ILE A 290 12.23 -8.97 -6.72
N HIS A 291 12.45 -9.34 -7.97
CA HIS A 291 11.87 -10.54 -8.57
C HIS A 291 12.78 -11.78 -8.46
N SER A 292 14.00 -11.63 -7.92
CA SER A 292 14.92 -12.75 -7.70
C SER A 292 14.35 -13.73 -6.67
N PRO A 293 14.29 -15.04 -6.97
CA PRO A 293 13.78 -16.05 -6.04
C PRO A 293 14.74 -16.36 -4.89
N ASP A 294 16.02 -16.00 -5.03
CA ASP A 294 17.10 -16.35 -4.10
C ASP A 294 17.08 -15.54 -2.80
N VAL A 295 16.23 -14.53 -2.71
CA VAL A 295 16.06 -13.64 -1.56
C VAL A 295 14.61 -13.49 -1.16
N LYS A 296 14.35 -13.19 0.10
CA LYS A 296 12.99 -12.98 0.64
C LYS A 296 12.49 -11.56 0.45
N VAL A 297 13.39 -10.57 0.44
CA VAL A 297 13.03 -9.17 0.25
C VAL A 297 12.18 -8.98 -1.01
N GLY A 298 11.10 -8.24 -0.91
CA GLY A 298 10.16 -7.97 -2.02
C GLY A 298 10.44 -6.65 -2.72
N ARG A 299 10.75 -5.60 -1.96
CA ARG A 299 11.12 -4.27 -2.47
C ARG A 299 12.26 -3.69 -1.67
N ILE A 300 13.02 -2.81 -2.30
CA ILE A 300 14.06 -2.02 -1.61
C ILE A 300 13.83 -0.57 -1.97
N GLN A 301 13.67 0.28 -0.96
CA GLN A 301 13.56 1.73 -1.05
C GLN A 301 14.93 2.36 -0.89
N ASN A 302 15.20 3.48 -1.58
CA ASN A 302 16.27 4.39 -1.22
C ASN A 302 15.66 5.72 -0.75
N PHE A 303 15.59 5.94 0.55
CA PHE A 303 14.91 7.11 1.10
C PHE A 303 15.59 8.43 0.73
N GLY A 304 16.89 8.46 0.47
CA GLY A 304 17.58 9.63 -0.10
C GLY A 304 17.06 10.04 -1.49
N SER A 305 16.58 9.08 -2.27
CA SER A 305 15.95 9.35 -3.57
C SER A 305 14.52 9.90 -3.43
N TRP A 306 13.85 9.66 -2.30
CA TRP A 306 12.55 10.27 -1.99
C TRP A 306 12.71 11.72 -1.54
N SER A 307 13.70 11.97 -0.66
CA SER A 307 13.99 13.31 -0.18
C SER A 307 15.47 13.48 0.17
N PRO A 308 16.13 14.55 -0.31
CA PRO A 308 17.50 14.87 0.11
C PRO A 308 17.56 15.24 1.60
N TYR A 309 16.46 15.60 2.23
CA TYR A 309 16.39 15.90 3.68
C TYR A 309 16.41 14.63 4.54
N LEU A 310 16.30 13.44 3.93
CA LEU A 310 16.47 12.14 4.60
C LEU A 310 17.90 11.61 4.47
N VAL A 311 18.79 12.36 3.78
CA VAL A 311 20.24 12.10 3.75
C VAL A 311 20.89 12.83 4.91
N LYS A 312 21.77 12.14 5.64
CA LYS A 312 22.49 12.69 6.79
C LYS A 312 23.96 12.27 6.72
N ASP A 313 24.88 13.22 6.86
CA ASP A 313 26.33 12.99 6.88
C ASP A 313 26.83 12.19 5.65
N GLY A 314 26.28 12.45 4.46
CA GLY A 314 26.61 11.75 3.21
C GLY A 314 26.14 10.28 3.16
N LYS A 315 25.16 9.92 3.99
CA LYS A 315 24.58 8.58 4.10
C LYS A 315 23.08 8.61 3.87
N THR A 316 22.56 7.50 3.35
CA THR A 316 21.13 7.27 3.15
C THR A 316 20.67 6.00 3.87
N CYS A 317 19.36 5.86 4.08
CA CYS A 317 18.75 4.62 4.49
C CYS A 317 18.17 3.86 3.28
N LEU A 318 18.50 2.57 3.18
CA LEU A 318 17.81 1.63 2.30
C LEU A 318 16.77 0.87 3.11
N GLY A 319 15.52 0.94 2.72
CA GLY A 319 14.41 0.21 3.37
C GLY A 319 14.13 -1.10 2.64
N LEU A 320 14.50 -2.23 3.24
CA LEU A 320 14.23 -3.56 2.73
C LEU A 320 12.85 -4.01 3.23
N GLU A 321 11.94 -4.29 2.32
CA GLU A 321 10.55 -4.60 2.62
C GLU A 321 10.28 -6.10 2.52
N TYR A 322 9.79 -6.66 3.62
CA TYR A 322 9.40 -8.05 3.75
C TYR A 322 7.90 -8.14 4.01
N PHE A 323 7.21 -8.93 3.21
CA PHE A 323 5.80 -9.23 3.39
C PHE A 323 5.69 -10.55 4.15
N VAL A 324 5.09 -10.52 5.31
CA VAL A 324 5.09 -11.61 6.29
C VAL A 324 3.70 -11.82 6.88
N PHE A 325 3.51 -12.88 7.64
CA PHE A 325 2.35 -13.04 8.50
C PHE A 325 2.79 -12.96 9.96
N GLU A 326 1.94 -12.43 10.82
CA GLU A 326 2.15 -12.44 12.27
C GLU A 326 2.34 -13.89 12.74
N GLY A 327 3.45 -14.15 13.42
CA GLY A 327 3.81 -15.49 13.88
C GLY A 327 4.69 -16.32 12.94
N ASP A 328 4.97 -15.87 11.71
CA ASP A 328 5.92 -16.57 10.86
C ASP A 328 7.39 -16.37 11.32
N GLU A 329 8.33 -17.14 10.75
CA GLU A 329 9.75 -17.13 11.11
C GLU A 329 10.34 -15.71 11.06
N TYR A 330 10.06 -14.95 10.02
CA TYR A 330 10.63 -13.60 9.83
C TYR A 330 10.00 -12.60 10.80
N TRP A 331 8.71 -12.73 11.10
CA TRP A 331 8.04 -11.86 12.06
C TRP A 331 8.60 -12.01 13.48
N THR A 332 8.90 -13.24 13.88
CA THR A 332 9.39 -13.57 15.23
C THR A 332 10.91 -13.46 15.36
N MET A 333 11.64 -13.31 14.25
CA MET A 333 13.09 -13.19 14.25
C MET A 333 13.55 -11.93 15.00
N ARG A 334 14.66 -12.02 15.75
CA ARG A 334 15.23 -10.86 16.45
C ARG A 334 15.75 -9.82 15.47
N ASP A 335 15.75 -8.57 15.88
CA ASP A 335 16.11 -7.43 15.02
C ASP A 335 17.52 -7.54 14.45
N GLU A 336 18.49 -7.96 15.26
CA GLU A 336 19.87 -8.14 14.79
C GLU A 336 19.98 -9.20 13.69
N ALA A 337 19.20 -10.29 13.82
CA ALA A 337 19.17 -11.35 12.82
C ALA A 337 18.50 -10.89 11.51
N LEU A 338 17.49 -10.05 11.60
CA LEU A 338 16.84 -9.42 10.43
C LEU A 338 17.77 -8.42 9.73
N VAL A 339 18.55 -7.64 10.48
CA VAL A 339 19.57 -6.75 9.93
C VAL A 339 20.63 -7.56 9.19
N GLU A 340 21.12 -8.66 9.77
CA GLU A 340 22.09 -9.55 9.11
C GLU A 340 21.49 -10.28 7.91
N LEU A 341 20.20 -10.62 7.94
CA LEU A 341 19.48 -11.13 6.77
C LEU A 341 19.49 -10.09 5.64
N GLY A 342 19.11 -8.85 5.94
CA GLY A 342 19.11 -7.76 4.97
C GLY A 342 20.46 -7.51 4.32
N LYS A 343 21.53 -7.50 5.12
CA LYS A 343 22.93 -7.40 4.63
C LYS A 343 23.29 -8.55 3.68
N ARG A 344 22.95 -9.79 4.04
CA ARG A 344 23.21 -10.96 3.19
C ARG A 344 22.44 -10.88 1.87
N GLU A 345 21.17 -10.46 1.91
CA GLU A 345 20.34 -10.36 0.71
C GLU A 345 20.82 -9.25 -0.23
N LEU A 346 21.25 -8.09 0.29
CA LEU A 346 21.89 -7.05 -0.52
C LEU A 346 23.16 -7.56 -1.22
N LYS A 347 23.97 -8.38 -0.53
CA LYS A 347 25.15 -9.02 -1.12
C LYS A 347 24.78 -10.03 -2.21
N VAL A 348 23.79 -10.90 -1.95
CA VAL A 348 23.29 -11.88 -2.94
C VAL A 348 22.79 -11.17 -4.20
N LEU A 349 22.11 -10.06 -4.04
CA LEU A 349 21.64 -9.23 -5.15
C LEU A 349 22.79 -8.45 -5.83
N GLY A 350 23.97 -8.35 -5.22
CA GLY A 350 25.08 -7.55 -5.73
C GLY A 350 24.79 -6.04 -5.70
N LEU A 351 23.93 -5.60 -4.79
CA LEU A 351 23.53 -4.19 -4.68
C LEU A 351 24.43 -3.39 -3.73
N VAL A 352 24.74 -3.95 -2.56
CA VAL A 352 25.58 -3.29 -1.55
C VAL A 352 26.49 -4.31 -0.89
N ASP A 353 27.76 -3.94 -0.67
CA ASP A 353 28.66 -4.74 0.16
C ASP A 353 28.25 -4.62 1.63
N PRO A 354 28.05 -5.73 2.37
CA PRO A 354 27.69 -5.71 3.78
C PRO A 354 28.58 -4.87 4.68
N SER A 355 29.88 -4.74 4.34
CA SER A 355 30.84 -3.92 5.10
C SER A 355 30.54 -2.42 5.05
N LEU A 356 29.73 -1.98 4.09
CA LEU A 356 29.30 -0.58 3.97
C LEU A 356 28.07 -0.26 4.82
N VAL A 357 27.43 -1.25 5.44
CA VAL A 357 26.27 -1.04 6.30
C VAL A 357 26.74 -0.67 7.71
N GLU A 358 26.47 0.57 8.10
CA GLU A 358 26.95 1.11 9.37
C GLU A 358 25.96 0.93 10.52
N ALA A 359 24.65 0.97 10.22
CA ALA A 359 23.59 0.75 11.20
C ALA A 359 22.38 0.06 10.54
N GLY A 360 21.56 -0.58 11.35
CA GLY A 360 20.34 -1.22 10.88
C GLY A 360 19.23 -1.15 11.92
N TYR A 361 17.99 -0.93 11.44
CA TYR A 361 16.81 -0.78 12.26
C TYR A 361 15.68 -1.65 11.70
N VAL A 362 14.81 -2.12 12.58
CA VAL A 362 13.66 -2.94 12.20
C VAL A 362 12.37 -2.27 12.65
N VAL A 363 11.40 -2.22 11.75
CA VAL A 363 10.03 -1.79 12.07
C VAL A 363 9.07 -2.88 11.63
N ARG A 364 8.26 -3.38 12.57
CA ARG A 364 7.16 -4.32 12.31
C ARG A 364 5.84 -3.56 12.26
N MET A 365 5.09 -3.78 11.20
CA MET A 365 3.77 -3.18 11.02
C MET A 365 2.74 -4.30 10.85
N PRO A 366 1.98 -4.63 11.90
CA PRO A 366 0.91 -5.60 11.81
C PRO A 366 -0.24 -5.07 10.95
N LYS A 367 -0.94 -5.98 10.27
CA LYS A 367 -2.16 -5.70 9.50
C LYS A 367 -1.98 -4.60 8.44
N ALA A 368 -0.84 -4.63 7.74
CA ALA A 368 -0.52 -3.60 6.74
C ALA A 368 -1.41 -3.68 5.48
N TYR A 369 -1.84 -4.88 5.11
CA TYR A 369 -2.69 -5.10 3.93
C TYR A 369 -3.83 -6.06 4.25
N PRO A 370 -5.10 -5.71 3.89
CA PRO A 370 -6.19 -6.68 3.87
C PRO A 370 -5.84 -7.83 2.92
N HIS A 371 -6.03 -9.06 3.37
CA HIS A 371 -5.85 -10.25 2.53
C HIS A 371 -7.19 -10.63 1.91
N TYR A 372 -7.21 -10.80 0.58
CA TYR A 372 -8.42 -11.11 -0.17
C TYR A 372 -8.44 -12.59 -0.55
N ASP A 373 -9.10 -13.39 0.28
CA ASP A 373 -9.47 -14.76 -0.02
C ASP A 373 -10.82 -14.85 -0.74
N ALA A 374 -11.32 -16.07 -0.95
CA ALA A 374 -12.57 -16.29 -1.68
C ALA A 374 -13.79 -15.71 -0.95
N ASP A 375 -13.79 -15.69 0.38
CA ASP A 375 -14.96 -15.40 1.22
C ASP A 375 -14.93 -13.99 1.83
N TYR A 376 -13.84 -13.22 1.65
CA TYR A 376 -13.67 -11.92 2.32
C TYR A 376 -14.83 -10.94 2.10
N LYS A 377 -15.41 -10.91 0.88
CA LYS A 377 -16.53 -10.01 0.57
C LYS A 377 -17.77 -10.35 1.39
N ALA A 378 -18.12 -11.64 1.44
CA ALA A 378 -19.25 -12.12 2.22
C ALA A 378 -19.06 -11.82 3.70
N ASN A 379 -17.86 -12.06 4.22
CA ASN A 379 -17.52 -11.75 5.61
C ASN A 379 -17.64 -10.26 5.91
N VAL A 380 -17.10 -9.38 5.05
CA VAL A 380 -17.24 -7.91 5.22
C VAL A 380 -18.70 -7.48 5.18
N ASP A 381 -19.53 -8.06 4.30
CA ASP A 381 -20.95 -7.73 4.22
C ASP A 381 -21.72 -8.13 5.48
N VAL A 382 -21.40 -9.26 6.11
CA VAL A 382 -21.96 -9.66 7.43
C VAL A 382 -21.62 -8.61 8.49
N LEU A 383 -20.36 -8.16 8.57
CA LEU A 383 -19.94 -7.16 9.56
C LEU A 383 -20.63 -5.82 9.35
N ARG A 384 -20.75 -5.38 8.09
CA ARG A 384 -21.43 -4.14 7.70
C ARG A 384 -22.92 -4.16 8.09
N ALA A 385 -23.61 -5.26 7.75
CA ALA A 385 -25.02 -5.42 8.06
C ALA A 385 -25.28 -5.36 9.57
N TRP A 386 -24.44 -6.04 10.35
CA TRP A 386 -24.55 -6.03 11.80
C TRP A 386 -24.31 -4.63 12.38
N LEU A 387 -23.27 -3.91 11.93
CA LEU A 387 -23.01 -2.54 12.38
C LEU A 387 -24.18 -1.60 12.05
N ALA A 388 -24.73 -1.70 10.84
CA ALA A 388 -25.85 -0.86 10.41
C ALA A 388 -27.10 -1.06 11.29
N GLU A 389 -27.34 -2.28 11.81
CA GLU A 389 -28.49 -2.60 12.62
C GLU A 389 -28.27 -2.29 14.11
N HIS A 390 -27.08 -2.58 14.65
CA HIS A 390 -26.82 -2.62 16.09
C HIS A 390 -25.94 -1.48 16.62
N ALA A 391 -25.22 -0.77 15.71
CA ALA A 391 -24.33 0.33 16.03
C ALA A 391 -24.24 1.31 14.86
N ALA A 392 -25.38 1.83 14.40
CA ALA A 392 -25.50 2.63 13.20
C ALA A 392 -24.66 3.92 13.19
N ASN A 393 -24.25 4.42 14.35
CA ASN A 393 -23.40 5.58 14.53
C ASN A 393 -21.91 5.22 14.65
N VAL A 394 -21.52 3.99 14.36
CA VAL A 394 -20.11 3.55 14.23
C VAL A 394 -19.76 3.46 12.77
N HIS A 395 -18.77 4.25 12.35
CA HIS A 395 -18.40 4.46 10.95
C HIS A 395 -16.97 3.95 10.69
N PRO A 396 -16.81 2.73 10.13
CA PRO A 396 -15.51 2.25 9.71
C PRO A 396 -14.98 3.08 8.51
N VAL A 397 -13.70 3.50 8.58
CA VAL A 397 -13.04 4.27 7.52
C VAL A 397 -11.63 3.76 7.22
N GLY A 398 -11.10 4.11 6.06
CA GLY A 398 -9.73 3.79 5.69
C GLY A 398 -9.50 2.34 5.28
N ARG A 399 -8.22 1.98 5.15
CA ARG A 399 -7.80 0.65 4.67
C ARG A 399 -8.28 -0.47 5.58
N ASN A 400 -7.88 -0.43 6.82
CA ASN A 400 -8.12 -1.52 7.76
C ASN A 400 -9.53 -1.47 8.36
N GLY A 401 -10.07 -0.26 8.58
CA GLY A 401 -11.44 -0.10 9.08
C GLY A 401 -12.50 -0.61 8.11
N MET A 402 -12.21 -0.61 6.82
CA MET A 402 -13.12 -1.09 5.77
C MET A 402 -12.70 -2.44 5.17
N HIS A 403 -11.60 -3.01 5.61
CA HIS A 403 -10.97 -4.18 4.97
C HIS A 403 -10.83 -4.02 3.46
N LYS A 404 -10.40 -2.83 3.00
CA LYS A 404 -10.21 -2.46 1.60
C LYS A 404 -8.77 -2.06 1.34
N TYR A 405 -8.24 -2.40 0.15
CA TYR A 405 -6.90 -1.99 -0.26
C TYR A 405 -6.88 -0.51 -0.68
N ASN A 406 -7.25 0.35 0.24
CA ASN A 406 -7.23 1.79 0.05
C ASN A 406 -5.81 2.34 0.18
N ASN A 407 -5.42 3.25 -0.72
CA ASN A 407 -4.23 4.06 -0.55
C ASN A 407 -4.49 5.19 0.46
N GLN A 408 -3.48 5.97 0.79
CA GLN A 408 -3.58 7.06 1.76
C GLN A 408 -4.70 8.05 1.43
N ASP A 409 -4.77 8.51 0.17
CA ASP A 409 -5.77 9.46 -0.31
C ASP A 409 -7.21 8.91 -0.20
N HIS A 410 -7.42 7.65 -0.57
CA HIS A 410 -8.73 7.01 -0.44
C HIS A 410 -9.12 6.81 1.03
N SER A 411 -8.15 6.49 1.89
CA SER A 411 -8.38 6.39 3.33
C SER A 411 -8.81 7.74 3.92
N MET A 412 -8.14 8.83 3.54
CA MET A 412 -8.54 10.19 3.92
C MET A 412 -9.91 10.55 3.36
N TYR A 413 -10.17 10.23 2.10
CA TYR A 413 -11.44 10.56 1.45
C TYR A 413 -12.63 9.85 2.12
N THR A 414 -12.48 8.59 2.53
CA THR A 414 -13.53 7.90 3.29
C THR A 414 -13.85 8.60 4.61
N ALA A 415 -12.85 9.11 5.31
CA ALA A 415 -13.05 9.87 6.54
C ALA A 415 -13.74 11.23 6.27
N MET A 416 -13.34 11.93 5.21
CA MET A 416 -13.98 13.20 4.80
C MET A 416 -15.47 13.00 4.50
N LEU A 417 -15.82 12.03 3.66
CA LEU A 417 -17.22 11.71 3.33
C LEU A 417 -18.02 11.30 4.57
N THR A 418 -17.40 10.57 5.49
CA THR A 418 -18.05 10.21 6.76
C THR A 418 -18.37 11.44 7.60
N VAL A 419 -17.44 12.41 7.69
CA VAL A 419 -17.70 13.67 8.38
C VAL A 419 -18.80 14.47 7.70
N GLU A 420 -18.83 14.54 6.37
CA GLU A 420 -19.91 15.19 5.62
C GLU A 420 -21.26 14.52 5.89
N ASN A 421 -21.33 13.20 5.95
CA ASN A 421 -22.54 12.47 6.31
C ASN A 421 -23.02 12.79 7.75
N LEU A 422 -22.09 12.90 8.70
CA LEU A 422 -22.43 13.34 10.07
C LEU A 422 -22.97 14.77 10.11
N LEU A 423 -22.66 15.58 9.11
CA LEU A 423 -23.16 16.97 8.95
C LEU A 423 -24.44 17.04 8.09
N GLY A 424 -24.97 15.91 7.64
CA GLY A 424 -26.26 15.82 6.95
C GLY A 424 -26.17 15.51 5.45
N ALA A 425 -24.99 15.19 4.92
CA ALA A 425 -24.85 14.61 3.57
C ALA A 425 -25.26 13.12 3.55
N ASP A 426 -25.33 12.54 2.34
CA ASP A 426 -25.69 11.12 2.13
C ASP A 426 -24.76 10.49 1.08
N HIS A 427 -23.48 10.36 1.43
CA HIS A 427 -22.47 9.73 0.58
C HIS A 427 -22.39 8.24 0.84
N ASP A 428 -22.29 7.43 -0.19
CA ASP A 428 -21.88 6.02 -0.05
C ASP A 428 -20.37 5.92 0.14
N VAL A 429 -19.92 5.96 1.40
CA VAL A 429 -18.50 5.84 1.77
C VAL A 429 -17.90 4.52 1.30
N TRP A 430 -18.72 3.46 1.23
CA TRP A 430 -18.24 2.14 0.80
C TRP A 430 -18.03 2.04 -0.71
N SER A 431 -18.54 2.98 -1.51
CA SER A 431 -18.29 3.07 -2.95
C SER A 431 -16.90 3.61 -3.29
N VAL A 432 -16.22 4.26 -2.33
CA VAL A 432 -14.82 4.69 -2.53
C VAL A 432 -13.94 3.49 -2.81
N ASN A 433 -13.41 3.41 -4.02
CA ASN A 433 -12.74 2.23 -4.50
C ASN A 433 -11.49 2.57 -5.33
N VAL A 434 -10.34 2.04 -4.92
CA VAL A 434 -9.08 2.06 -5.68
C VAL A 434 -9.10 1.03 -6.80
N GLU A 435 -9.93 0.00 -6.67
CA GLU A 435 -9.87 -1.20 -7.50
C GLU A 435 -10.37 -0.98 -8.92
N GLU A 436 -11.22 0.02 -9.18
CA GLU A 436 -11.77 0.29 -10.52
C GLU A 436 -10.80 1.00 -11.44
N ASP A 437 -9.90 1.83 -10.91
CA ASP A 437 -8.90 2.59 -11.66
C ASP A 437 -7.49 2.35 -11.11
N TYR A 438 -6.54 2.00 -11.98
CA TYR A 438 -5.15 1.97 -11.56
C TYR A 438 -4.70 3.38 -11.18
N HIS A 439 -4.39 3.56 -9.91
CA HIS A 439 -4.17 4.85 -9.28
C HIS A 439 -3.10 5.73 -9.96
N GLU A 440 -2.10 5.09 -10.54
CA GLU A 440 -0.94 5.76 -11.17
C GLU A 440 -1.10 6.05 -12.67
N GLU A 441 -2.23 5.69 -13.30
CA GLU A 441 -2.44 5.95 -14.71
C GLU A 441 -2.99 7.36 -14.97
N ASN A 442 -2.30 8.13 -15.83
CA ASN A 442 -2.84 9.32 -16.45
C ASN A 442 -3.77 8.91 -17.60
N ARG A 443 -5.08 9.18 -17.46
CA ARG A 443 -6.03 9.03 -18.58
C ARG A 443 -6.28 10.38 -19.24
N PRO A 444 -6.33 10.46 -20.59
CA PRO A 444 -6.79 11.67 -21.27
C PRO A 444 -8.21 12.04 -20.78
N ALA A 445 -8.46 13.31 -20.57
CA ALA A 445 -9.74 13.84 -20.08
C ALA A 445 -10.99 13.41 -20.89
N SER A 446 -10.81 12.95 -22.14
CA SER A 446 -11.89 12.49 -23.02
C SER A 446 -12.45 11.10 -22.71
N SER A 447 -11.84 10.34 -21.80
CA SER A 447 -12.27 8.97 -21.44
C SER A 447 -12.95 8.86 -20.08
N ALA A 448 -13.10 9.95 -19.34
CA ALA A 448 -13.82 9.97 -18.08
C ALA A 448 -15.33 9.84 -18.35
N LYS A 449 -15.92 8.67 -18.09
CA LYS A 449 -17.37 8.55 -17.98
C LYS A 449 -17.80 9.36 -16.77
N SER A 450 -18.68 10.32 -17.00
CA SER A 450 -19.35 11.13 -15.96
C SER A 450 -20.23 10.24 -15.09
N GLY A 451 -19.65 9.65 -14.07
CA GLY A 451 -20.36 8.88 -13.07
C GLY A 451 -19.95 9.39 -11.70
N GLY A 452 -20.82 10.15 -11.09
CA GLY A 452 -20.83 10.83 -9.81
C GLY A 452 -20.03 10.31 -8.63
N THR A 453 -18.72 10.28 -8.72
CA THR A 453 -17.83 9.91 -7.59
C THR A 453 -16.92 11.05 -7.13
N GLY A 454 -17.17 12.30 -7.56
CA GLY A 454 -16.30 13.44 -7.23
C GLY A 454 -14.87 13.34 -7.77
N ARG A 455 -14.61 12.42 -8.70
CA ARG A 455 -13.30 12.25 -9.34
C ARG A 455 -13.20 13.16 -10.55
N ASP A 456 -12.51 14.25 -10.40
CA ASP A 456 -12.03 15.07 -11.52
C ASP A 456 -10.94 14.33 -12.32
N ALA A 457 -10.46 14.96 -13.40
CA ALA A 457 -9.27 14.49 -14.12
C ALA A 457 -8.09 14.31 -13.15
N PRO A 458 -7.10 13.43 -13.49
CA PRO A 458 -5.92 13.23 -12.64
C PRO A 458 -5.27 14.57 -12.27
N ILE A 459 -5.00 14.76 -10.98
CA ILE A 459 -4.33 15.93 -10.45
C ILE A 459 -2.83 15.67 -10.52
N LEU A 460 -2.11 16.46 -11.31
CA LEU A 460 -0.66 16.41 -11.37
C LEU A 460 -0.08 17.23 -10.22
N PRO A 461 1.07 16.80 -9.64
CA PRO A 461 1.77 17.58 -8.65
C PRO A 461 2.07 18.99 -9.17
N LYS A 462 1.91 20.01 -8.33
CA LYS A 462 2.29 21.38 -8.68
C LYS A 462 3.82 21.43 -8.86
N ARG A 463 4.28 22.06 -9.93
CA ARG A 463 5.69 22.39 -10.09
C ARG A 463 6.00 23.59 -9.20
N GLY A 464 6.91 23.38 -8.23
CA GLY A 464 7.46 24.44 -7.40
C GLY A 464 8.40 25.38 -8.18
#